data_9ae67f87b58487bc77966dba002cc220
#
_entry.id   9ae67f87b58487bc77966dba002cc220
#
_cell.length_a   1.000
_cell.length_b   1.000
_cell.length_c   1.000
_cell.angle_alpha   90.00
_cell.angle_beta   90.00
_cell.angle_gamma   90.00
#
_symmetry.space_group_name_H-M   'P 1'
#
loop_
_entity.id
_entity.type
_entity.pdbx_description
1 polymer ?
#
loop_
_entity_poly.entity_id
_entity_poly.type
_entity_poly.pdbx_seq_one_letter_code
_entity_poly.pdbx_strand_id
1 'polypeptide(L)'
;MNQGADARPAADDKSDDHGKRRRFMLKLSGEAFAGGGGLGVDPDVVHAIAREIAAVVRDGYEIAVVIGGGNFFRGAELQQRGMDRARSDYMGMLGTVMNSLALQDFLVKEGVETRVQTGITMGQVAEPFIPLRAVRHLEKGRVVIFGAGMGMPYFSTDTTAAQRALEIHAEAILMGKNGVDGVYDSDPKKNPDAVKFDALEYSEVLSRGLKVADATAISLCMDNKVPILVFELLAEGNIARAVKGEKIGTLVSDQSTRA
;
A
#
# COMPACT_ATOMS: atom_id res chain seq x y z
N MET A 1 11.06 5.46 70.86
CA MET A 1 10.76 6.54 69.90
C MET A 1 10.59 5.93 68.55
N ASN A 2 9.38 5.91 68.11
CA ASN A 2 8.87 5.10 66.98
C ASN A 2 8.84 6.03 65.79
N GLN A 3 9.51 5.66 64.69
CA GLN A 3 9.32 6.34 63.40
C GLN A 3 8.70 5.32 62.42
N GLY A 4 7.41 5.52 62.23
CA GLY A 4 6.63 4.81 61.23
C GLY A 4 7.09 5.19 59.82
N ALA A 5 7.46 4.18 59.04
CA ALA A 5 7.67 4.31 57.62
C ALA A 5 6.31 4.31 56.94
N ASP A 6 6.02 5.44 56.32
CA ASP A 6 4.83 5.67 55.51
C ASP A 6 5.02 4.91 54.17
N ALA A 7 4.40 3.76 54.07
CA ALA A 7 4.35 2.99 52.82
C ALA A 7 3.29 3.63 51.88
N ARG A 8 3.71 4.42 50.90
CA ARG A 8 2.84 4.82 49.79
C ARG A 8 2.46 3.59 48.98
N PRO A 9 1.18 3.38 48.69
CA PRO A 9 0.77 2.30 47.79
C PRO A 9 1.37 2.55 46.38
N ALA A 10 1.92 1.50 45.78
CA ALA A 10 2.35 1.49 44.43
C ALA A 10 1.17 1.91 43.55
N ALA A 11 1.36 2.95 42.72
CA ALA A 11 0.42 3.32 41.71
C ALA A 11 0.32 2.12 40.73
N ASP A 12 -0.88 1.58 40.59
CA ASP A 12 -1.24 0.66 39.52
C ASP A 12 -0.88 1.33 38.20
N ASP A 13 0.14 0.82 37.56
CA ASP A 13 0.46 1.11 36.16
C ASP A 13 -0.63 0.49 35.29
N LYS A 14 -1.77 1.16 35.23
CA LYS A 14 -2.73 0.96 34.15
C LYS A 14 -2.10 1.61 32.93
N SER A 15 -1.30 0.83 32.21
CA SER A 15 -0.97 1.15 30.83
C SER A 15 -2.27 1.53 30.12
N ASP A 16 -2.40 2.80 29.76
CA ASP A 16 -3.43 3.31 28.87
C ASP A 16 -3.28 2.59 27.53
N ASP A 17 -3.95 1.45 27.40
CA ASP A 17 -4.28 0.82 26.12
C ASP A 17 -5.36 1.69 25.43
N HIS A 18 -5.00 2.92 25.13
CA HIS A 18 -5.67 3.72 24.11
C HIS A 18 -5.36 3.03 22.79
N GLY A 19 -6.25 2.10 22.40
CA GLY A 19 -6.10 1.19 21.28
C GLY A 19 -5.44 1.87 20.08
N LYS A 20 -4.17 1.58 19.88
CA LYS A 20 -3.40 2.09 18.77
C LYS A 20 -4.13 1.70 17.49
N ARG A 21 -4.56 2.67 16.70
CA ARG A 21 -5.26 2.41 15.43
C ARG A 21 -4.38 1.53 14.55
N ARG A 22 -4.98 0.52 13.93
CA ARG A 22 -4.27 -0.36 13.00
C ARG A 22 -3.95 0.39 11.72
N ARG A 23 -2.69 0.30 11.29
CA ARG A 23 -2.15 1.03 10.14
C ARG A 23 -1.79 0.10 9.01
N PHE A 24 -2.27 0.41 7.81
CA PHE A 24 -2.03 -0.39 6.61
C PHE A 24 -1.45 0.44 5.47
N MET A 25 -0.58 -0.20 4.69
CA MET A 25 -0.11 0.31 3.41
C MET A 25 -0.95 -0.31 2.29
N LEU A 26 -1.79 0.48 1.62
CA LEU A 26 -2.54 0.04 0.46
C LEU A 26 -1.73 0.33 -0.81
N LYS A 27 -1.36 -0.71 -1.54
CA LYS A 27 -0.68 -0.57 -2.83
C LYS A 27 -1.66 -0.84 -3.97
N LEU A 28 -1.81 0.13 -4.84
CA LEU A 28 -2.74 0.10 -5.96
C LEU A 28 -2.00 0.05 -7.30
N SER A 29 -2.48 -0.78 -8.23
CA SER A 29 -2.01 -0.75 -9.61
C SER A 29 -2.51 0.52 -10.32
N GLY A 30 -1.62 1.24 -11.00
CA GLY A 30 -2.05 2.38 -11.83
C GLY A 30 -3.03 1.97 -12.92
N GLU A 31 -2.91 0.77 -13.46
CA GLU A 31 -3.82 0.22 -14.48
C GLU A 31 -5.28 0.16 -14.00
N ALA A 32 -5.52 -0.04 -12.70
CA ALA A 32 -6.86 -0.01 -12.15
C ALA A 32 -7.52 1.38 -12.32
N PHE A 33 -6.72 2.45 -12.31
CA PHE A 33 -7.22 3.83 -12.46
C PHE A 33 -7.70 4.18 -13.86
N ALA A 34 -7.30 3.43 -14.88
CA ALA A 34 -7.71 3.66 -16.27
C ALA A 34 -9.09 3.10 -16.61
N GLY A 35 -9.68 2.30 -15.73
CA GLY A 35 -10.94 1.61 -16.01
C GLY A 35 -10.88 0.79 -17.30
N GLY A 36 -11.97 0.73 -18.02
CA GLY A 36 -12.06 0.03 -19.32
C GLY A 36 -11.31 0.72 -20.48
N GLY A 37 -10.91 1.98 -20.30
CA GLY A 37 -10.21 2.77 -21.34
C GLY A 37 -8.74 2.44 -21.51
N GLY A 38 -8.12 1.77 -20.53
CA GLY A 38 -6.73 1.32 -20.58
C GLY A 38 -5.66 2.43 -20.47
N LEU A 39 -6.02 3.70 -20.57
CA LEU A 39 -5.12 4.86 -20.51
C LEU A 39 -5.75 6.00 -19.69
N GLY A 40 -4.91 6.71 -18.92
CA GLY A 40 -5.34 7.88 -18.14
C GLY A 40 -6.04 7.52 -16.85
N VAL A 41 -6.96 8.36 -16.42
CA VAL A 41 -7.73 8.23 -15.18
C VAL A 41 -9.22 8.16 -15.52
N ASP A 42 -9.86 7.11 -15.06
CA ASP A 42 -11.33 6.96 -15.07
C ASP A 42 -11.88 7.51 -13.74
N PRO A 43 -12.63 8.64 -13.76
CA PRO A 43 -13.12 9.26 -12.53
C PRO A 43 -14.05 8.37 -11.73
N ASP A 44 -14.87 7.54 -12.36
CA ASP A 44 -15.84 6.67 -11.68
C ASP A 44 -15.14 5.55 -10.90
N VAL A 45 -14.11 4.97 -11.50
CA VAL A 45 -13.28 3.94 -10.85
C VAL A 45 -12.52 4.54 -9.66
N VAL A 46 -11.89 5.70 -9.84
CA VAL A 46 -11.15 6.35 -8.75
C VAL A 46 -12.07 6.76 -7.61
N HIS A 47 -13.27 7.23 -7.93
CA HIS A 47 -14.29 7.56 -6.94
C HIS A 47 -14.75 6.31 -6.17
N ALA A 48 -14.96 5.18 -6.85
CA ALA A 48 -15.31 3.92 -6.18
C ALA A 48 -14.23 3.49 -5.18
N ILE A 49 -12.95 3.53 -5.58
CA ILE A 49 -11.81 3.25 -4.69
C ILE A 49 -11.77 4.23 -3.52
N ALA A 50 -11.98 5.53 -3.77
CA ALA A 50 -11.99 6.55 -2.72
C ALA A 50 -13.10 6.31 -1.67
N ARG A 51 -14.30 5.89 -2.09
CA ARG A 51 -15.40 5.54 -1.19
C ARG A 51 -15.05 4.37 -0.27
N GLU A 52 -14.43 3.31 -0.79
CA GLU A 52 -13.99 2.18 0.02
C GLU A 52 -12.91 2.57 1.02
N ILE A 53 -11.90 3.35 0.60
CA ILE A 53 -10.87 3.86 1.51
C ILE A 53 -11.50 4.76 2.58
N ALA A 54 -12.41 5.66 2.20
CA ALA A 54 -13.08 6.54 3.14
C ALA A 54 -13.90 5.76 4.19
N ALA A 55 -14.54 4.66 3.79
CA ALA A 55 -15.29 3.81 4.71
C ALA A 55 -14.37 3.21 5.80
N VAL A 56 -13.22 2.63 5.42
CA VAL A 56 -12.30 2.04 6.40
C VAL A 56 -11.62 3.08 7.29
N VAL A 57 -11.39 4.29 6.77
CA VAL A 57 -10.88 5.40 7.60
C VAL A 57 -11.90 5.84 8.64
N ARG A 58 -13.20 5.90 8.29
CA ARG A 58 -14.30 6.18 9.23
C ARG A 58 -14.44 5.08 10.29
N ASP A 59 -14.13 3.82 9.93
CA ASP A 59 -14.07 2.68 10.87
C ASP A 59 -12.86 2.74 11.81
N GLY A 60 -12.00 3.77 11.69
CA GLY A 60 -10.87 4.03 12.60
C GLY A 60 -9.53 3.45 12.15
N TYR A 61 -9.40 2.91 10.95
CA TYR A 61 -8.11 2.45 10.41
C TYR A 61 -7.28 3.60 9.86
N GLU A 62 -5.96 3.49 9.97
CA GLU A 62 -5.00 4.41 9.36
C GLU A 62 -4.52 3.86 8.02
N ILE A 63 -4.77 4.59 6.94
CA ILE A 63 -4.48 4.14 5.57
C ILE A 63 -3.46 5.06 4.91
N ALA A 64 -2.33 4.46 4.52
CA ALA A 64 -1.38 5.05 3.59
C ALA A 64 -1.49 4.35 2.22
N VAL A 65 -1.27 5.09 1.13
CA VAL A 65 -1.48 4.57 -0.23
C VAL A 65 -0.23 4.80 -1.08
N VAL A 66 0.17 3.77 -1.83
CA VAL A 66 1.13 3.86 -2.94
C VAL A 66 0.41 3.47 -4.22
N ILE A 67 0.51 4.28 -5.27
CA ILE A 67 -0.16 4.04 -6.54
C ILE A 67 0.88 3.90 -7.65
N GLY A 68 0.69 2.91 -8.54
CA GLY A 68 1.49 2.77 -9.76
C GLY A 68 1.14 3.84 -10.80
N GLY A 69 2.02 4.02 -11.81
CA GLY A 69 1.83 4.94 -12.94
C GLY A 69 1.55 4.24 -14.28
N GLY A 70 1.29 2.92 -14.27
CA GLY A 70 1.20 2.09 -15.47
C GLY A 70 0.04 2.42 -16.42
N ASN A 71 -0.97 3.19 -15.95
CA ASN A 71 -2.05 3.73 -16.76
C ASN A 71 -1.64 4.92 -17.65
N PHE A 72 -0.46 5.49 -17.43
CA PHE A 72 0.08 6.56 -18.29
C PHE A 72 1.27 6.07 -19.09
N PHE A 73 2.26 5.44 -18.41
CA PHE A 73 3.50 5.04 -19.04
C PHE A 73 4.00 3.72 -18.45
N ARG A 74 4.36 2.79 -19.34
CA ARG A 74 5.07 1.57 -18.98
C ARG A 74 6.53 1.74 -19.34
N GLY A 75 7.38 2.01 -18.33
CA GLY A 75 8.81 2.28 -18.52
C GLY A 75 9.53 1.21 -19.34
N ALA A 76 9.18 -0.08 -19.14
CA ALA A 76 9.74 -1.18 -19.91
C ALA A 76 9.39 -1.12 -21.42
N GLU A 77 8.16 -0.72 -21.78
CA GLU A 77 7.75 -0.57 -23.19
C GLU A 77 8.45 0.61 -23.85
N LEU A 78 8.60 1.72 -23.12
CA LEU A 78 9.31 2.91 -23.63
C LEU A 78 10.80 2.60 -23.82
N GLN A 79 11.41 1.84 -22.93
CA GLN A 79 12.80 1.39 -23.06
C GLN A 79 12.97 0.49 -24.30
N GLN A 80 12.06 -0.44 -24.57
CA GLN A 80 12.10 -1.30 -25.77
C GLN A 80 12.01 -0.47 -27.07
N ARG A 81 11.41 0.72 -27.01
CA ARG A 81 11.33 1.68 -28.13
C ARG A 81 12.50 2.66 -28.17
N GLY A 82 13.56 2.42 -27.39
CA GLY A 82 14.83 3.18 -27.44
C GLY A 82 14.91 4.38 -26.50
N MET A 83 13.95 4.55 -25.57
CA MET A 83 14.08 5.58 -24.53
C MET A 83 15.07 5.15 -23.45
N ASP A 84 15.76 6.13 -22.87
CA ASP A 84 16.60 5.92 -21.71
C ASP A 84 15.77 5.42 -20.50
N ARG A 85 16.27 4.41 -19.79
CA ARG A 85 15.55 3.78 -18.69
C ARG A 85 15.27 4.76 -17.55
N ALA A 86 16.25 5.55 -17.13
CA ALA A 86 16.07 6.46 -16.01
C ALA A 86 15.03 7.54 -16.33
N ARG A 87 15.04 8.07 -17.57
CA ARG A 87 14.05 9.04 -18.02
C ARG A 87 12.64 8.45 -18.09
N SER A 88 12.52 7.21 -18.57
CA SER A 88 11.25 6.48 -18.58
C SER A 88 10.70 6.25 -17.17
N ASP A 89 11.56 5.93 -16.22
CA ASP A 89 11.18 5.76 -14.81
C ASP A 89 10.71 7.09 -14.19
N TYR A 90 11.37 8.22 -14.49
CA TYR A 90 10.88 9.55 -14.06
C TYR A 90 9.51 9.88 -14.65
N MET A 91 9.24 9.54 -15.91
CA MET A 91 7.90 9.71 -16.49
C MET A 91 6.87 8.87 -15.74
N GLY A 92 7.19 7.61 -15.41
CA GLY A 92 6.35 6.76 -14.58
C GLY A 92 6.10 7.34 -13.19
N MET A 93 7.13 7.92 -12.54
CA MET A 93 6.99 8.61 -11.26
C MET A 93 6.02 9.80 -11.35
N LEU A 94 6.09 10.62 -12.40
CA LEU A 94 5.13 11.71 -12.62
C LEU A 94 3.72 11.17 -12.86
N GLY A 95 3.57 10.05 -13.55
CA GLY A 95 2.28 9.36 -13.70
C GLY A 95 1.67 8.97 -12.34
N THR A 96 2.50 8.51 -11.38
CA THR A 96 2.01 8.21 -10.02
C THR A 96 1.53 9.46 -9.29
N VAL A 97 2.15 10.62 -9.53
CA VAL A 97 1.71 11.90 -8.93
C VAL A 97 0.34 12.30 -9.47
N MET A 98 0.11 12.18 -10.79
CA MET A 98 -1.21 12.45 -11.37
C MET A 98 -2.29 11.56 -10.74
N ASN A 99 -2.04 10.26 -10.59
CA ASN A 99 -2.96 9.35 -9.91
C ASN A 99 -3.19 9.74 -8.44
N SER A 100 -2.12 10.16 -7.74
CA SER A 100 -2.21 10.59 -6.34
C SER A 100 -3.11 11.81 -6.17
N LEU A 101 -3.03 12.78 -7.06
CA LEU A 101 -3.88 13.98 -7.06
C LEU A 101 -5.34 13.64 -7.37
N ALA A 102 -5.58 12.73 -8.32
CA ALA A 102 -6.93 12.28 -8.65
C ALA A 102 -7.59 11.58 -7.44
N LEU A 103 -6.86 10.65 -6.79
CA LEU A 103 -7.38 9.97 -5.60
C LEU A 103 -7.58 10.94 -4.43
N GLN A 104 -6.67 11.90 -4.22
CA GLN A 104 -6.80 12.94 -3.19
C GLN A 104 -8.09 13.74 -3.37
N ASP A 105 -8.40 14.20 -4.60
CA ASP A 105 -9.60 14.99 -4.89
C ASP A 105 -10.88 14.24 -4.50
N PHE A 106 -10.99 12.95 -4.89
CA PHE A 106 -12.15 12.13 -4.54
C PHE A 106 -12.23 11.79 -3.04
N LEU A 107 -11.10 11.53 -2.37
CA LEU A 107 -11.11 11.31 -0.91
C LEU A 107 -11.56 12.56 -0.14
N VAL A 108 -11.13 13.75 -0.58
CA VAL A 108 -11.60 15.02 0.00
C VAL A 108 -13.10 15.21 -0.23
N LYS A 109 -13.63 14.86 -1.40
CA LYS A 109 -15.08 14.86 -1.68
C LYS A 109 -15.85 13.87 -0.80
N GLU A 110 -15.23 12.75 -0.44
CA GLU A 110 -15.79 11.79 0.54
C GLU A 110 -15.63 12.25 2.00
N GLY A 111 -15.12 13.46 2.25
CA GLY A 111 -14.96 14.04 3.58
C GLY A 111 -13.72 13.53 4.35
N VAL A 112 -12.76 12.91 3.68
CA VAL A 112 -11.52 12.42 4.28
C VAL A 112 -10.36 13.36 3.99
N GLU A 113 -9.79 13.98 5.04
CA GLU A 113 -8.58 14.78 4.88
C GLU A 113 -7.45 13.90 4.33
N THR A 114 -6.85 14.35 3.22
CA THR A 114 -5.82 13.59 2.51
C THR A 114 -4.59 14.46 2.25
N ARG A 115 -3.41 13.88 2.34
CA ARG A 115 -2.13 14.52 2.00
C ARG A 115 -1.37 13.69 0.98
N VAL A 116 -0.92 14.34 -0.09
CA VAL A 116 0.02 13.74 -1.04
C VAL A 116 1.42 14.13 -0.62
N GLN A 117 2.30 13.13 -0.48
CA GLN A 117 3.73 13.32 -0.24
C GLN A 117 4.53 12.68 -1.36
N THR A 118 5.58 13.35 -1.84
CA THR A 118 6.33 12.90 -3.01
C THR A 118 7.80 12.71 -2.73
N GLY A 119 8.38 11.65 -3.34
CA GLY A 119 9.83 11.38 -3.29
C GLY A 119 10.66 12.37 -4.10
N ILE A 120 10.04 13.10 -5.05
CA ILE A 120 10.65 14.20 -5.81
C ILE A 120 10.07 15.50 -5.26
N THR A 121 10.91 16.50 -4.98
CA THR A 121 10.44 17.80 -4.46
C THR A 121 9.63 18.55 -5.51
N MET A 122 8.37 18.81 -5.21
CA MET A 122 7.44 19.59 -6.04
C MET A 122 6.45 20.37 -5.16
N GLY A 123 7.00 21.26 -4.34
CA GLY A 123 6.29 21.93 -3.24
C GLY A 123 5.02 22.70 -3.61
N GLN A 124 4.84 23.07 -4.91
CA GLN A 124 3.60 23.69 -5.39
C GLN A 124 2.46 22.67 -5.58
N VAL A 125 2.77 21.37 -5.64
CA VAL A 125 1.82 20.30 -5.98
C VAL A 125 1.56 19.38 -4.80
N ALA A 126 2.63 19.01 -4.06
CA ALA A 126 2.58 18.03 -2.99
C ALA A 126 3.64 18.32 -1.91
N GLU A 127 3.42 17.80 -0.71
CA GLU A 127 4.42 17.88 0.36
C GLU A 127 5.66 17.02 0.03
N PRO A 128 6.87 17.44 0.39
CA PRO A 128 8.01 16.54 0.36
C PRO A 128 7.80 15.40 1.38
N PHE A 129 8.18 14.18 1.00
CA PHE A 129 8.08 13.03 1.88
C PHE A 129 9.02 13.20 3.08
N ILE A 130 8.45 13.10 4.27
CA ILE A 130 9.15 13.05 5.56
C ILE A 130 8.44 12.00 6.42
N PRO A 131 9.11 10.88 6.84
CA PRO A 131 8.46 9.78 7.55
C PRO A 131 7.64 10.22 8.76
N LEU A 132 8.21 10.99 9.66
CA LEU A 132 7.51 11.46 10.88
C LEU A 132 6.31 12.38 10.57
N ARG A 133 6.35 13.11 9.44
CA ARG A 133 5.20 13.92 9.00
C ARG A 133 4.08 13.01 8.48
N ALA A 134 4.42 11.95 7.72
CA ALA A 134 3.46 10.96 7.27
C ALA A 134 2.78 10.27 8.45
N VAL A 135 3.54 9.78 9.43
CA VAL A 135 3.02 9.20 10.66
C VAL A 135 2.07 10.17 11.37
N ARG A 136 2.48 11.44 11.53
CA ARG A 136 1.64 12.46 12.18
C ARG A 136 0.33 12.73 11.43
N HIS A 137 0.30 12.64 10.11
CA HIS A 137 -0.93 12.74 9.33
C HIS A 137 -1.85 11.55 9.59
N LEU A 138 -1.32 10.32 9.57
CA LEU A 138 -2.06 9.09 9.83
C LEU A 138 -2.69 9.10 11.22
N GLU A 139 -1.93 9.44 12.26
CA GLU A 139 -2.41 9.59 13.64
C GLU A 139 -3.57 10.59 13.78
N LYS A 140 -3.65 11.60 12.89
CA LYS A 140 -4.76 12.55 12.83
C LYS A 140 -5.96 12.05 12.02
N GLY A 141 -5.96 10.78 11.59
CA GLY A 141 -7.02 10.19 10.78
C GLY A 141 -7.03 10.67 9.32
N ARG A 142 -5.89 11.17 8.82
CA ARG A 142 -5.72 11.56 7.42
C ARG A 142 -5.22 10.39 6.60
N VAL A 143 -5.64 10.30 5.35
CA VAL A 143 -4.98 9.43 4.37
C VAL A 143 -3.69 10.11 3.88
N VAL A 144 -2.62 9.33 3.76
CA VAL A 144 -1.38 9.78 3.13
C VAL A 144 -1.17 9.01 1.84
N ILE A 145 -1.00 9.71 0.72
CA ILE A 145 -0.71 9.11 -0.58
C ILE A 145 0.73 9.43 -0.95
N PHE A 146 1.53 8.40 -1.23
CA PHE A 146 2.92 8.54 -1.64
C PHE A 146 3.04 8.52 -3.15
N GLY A 147 3.32 9.67 -3.74
CA GLY A 147 3.58 9.86 -5.17
C GLY A 147 5.08 9.91 -5.49
N ALA A 148 5.41 9.84 -6.77
CA ALA A 148 6.77 9.82 -7.32
C ALA A 148 7.65 8.66 -6.80
N GLY A 149 7.04 7.58 -6.34
CA GLY A 149 7.77 6.38 -5.93
C GLY A 149 8.85 6.65 -4.87
N MET A 150 10.03 6.09 -5.07
CA MET A 150 11.22 6.37 -4.24
C MET A 150 11.88 7.72 -4.56
N GLY A 151 11.47 8.40 -5.64
CA GLY A 151 12.17 9.58 -6.16
C GLY A 151 13.45 9.23 -6.94
N MET A 152 13.72 7.97 -7.16
CA MET A 152 14.91 7.46 -7.84
C MET A 152 14.53 6.44 -8.91
N PRO A 153 15.23 6.43 -10.08
CA PRO A 153 15.05 5.41 -11.11
C PRO A 153 15.38 4.00 -10.60
N TYR A 154 14.96 3.00 -11.36
CA TYR A 154 15.19 1.56 -11.14
C TYR A 154 14.42 0.92 -9.98
N PHE A 155 13.65 1.67 -9.21
CA PHE A 155 12.78 1.15 -8.17
C PHE A 155 11.32 1.09 -8.64
N SER A 156 10.66 -0.02 -8.36
CA SER A 156 9.23 -0.17 -8.63
C SER A 156 8.37 0.49 -7.56
N THR A 157 7.07 0.60 -7.83
CA THR A 157 6.09 1.01 -6.81
C THR A 157 5.81 -0.08 -5.79
N ASP A 158 6.11 -1.36 -6.07
CA ASP A 158 6.04 -2.45 -5.10
C ASP A 158 7.14 -2.30 -4.05
N THR A 159 8.39 -2.06 -4.50
CA THR A 159 9.53 -1.73 -3.60
C THR A 159 9.23 -0.44 -2.81
N THR A 160 8.63 0.56 -3.45
CA THR A 160 8.22 1.79 -2.75
C THR A 160 7.22 1.49 -1.65
N ALA A 161 6.21 0.66 -1.91
CA ALA A 161 5.21 0.30 -0.91
C ALA A 161 5.85 -0.43 0.29
N ALA A 162 6.78 -1.35 0.04
CA ALA A 162 7.52 -2.05 1.08
C ALA A 162 8.34 -1.08 1.95
N GLN A 163 9.12 -0.20 1.32
CA GLN A 163 9.94 0.79 2.03
C GLN A 163 9.08 1.76 2.86
N ARG A 164 8.01 2.34 2.25
CA ARG A 164 7.12 3.26 2.95
C ARG A 164 6.35 2.60 4.08
N ALA A 165 5.95 1.34 3.92
CA ALA A 165 5.30 0.56 4.98
C ALA A 165 6.17 0.48 6.24
N LEU A 166 7.47 0.20 6.06
CA LEU A 166 8.44 0.17 7.17
C LEU A 166 8.61 1.54 7.82
N GLU A 167 8.79 2.60 7.01
CA GLU A 167 9.05 3.97 7.50
C GLU A 167 7.86 4.54 8.29
N ILE A 168 6.64 4.10 8.01
CA ILE A 168 5.43 4.53 8.73
C ILE A 168 4.94 3.50 9.74
N HIS A 169 5.64 2.38 9.93
CA HIS A 169 5.25 1.28 10.82
C HIS A 169 3.86 0.70 10.48
N ALA A 170 3.62 0.39 9.21
CA ALA A 170 2.41 -0.29 8.79
C ALA A 170 2.44 -1.77 9.22
N GLU A 171 1.30 -2.32 9.63
CA GLU A 171 1.17 -3.71 10.07
C GLU A 171 1.25 -4.70 8.91
N ALA A 172 0.76 -4.29 7.74
CA ALA A 172 0.77 -5.11 6.53
C ALA A 172 0.69 -4.24 5.28
N ILE A 173 1.06 -4.83 4.15
CA ILE A 173 0.83 -4.28 2.82
C ILE A 173 -0.38 -4.98 2.20
N LEU A 174 -1.39 -4.21 1.84
CA LEU A 174 -2.60 -4.63 1.14
C LEU A 174 -2.39 -4.34 -0.34
N MET A 175 -2.10 -5.38 -1.13
CA MET A 175 -1.75 -5.25 -2.54
C MET A 175 -2.97 -5.54 -3.41
N GLY A 176 -3.68 -4.47 -3.78
CA GLY A 176 -4.83 -4.54 -4.68
C GLY A 176 -4.39 -4.75 -6.13
N LYS A 177 -4.77 -5.87 -6.71
CA LYS A 177 -4.56 -6.19 -8.12
C LYS A 177 -5.83 -5.92 -8.93
N ASN A 178 -5.70 -5.76 -10.23
CA ASN A 178 -6.84 -5.60 -11.13
C ASN A 178 -7.07 -6.91 -11.91
N GLY A 179 -8.24 -7.50 -11.73
CA GLY A 179 -8.67 -8.71 -12.44
C GLY A 179 -7.95 -10.00 -12.00
N VAL A 180 -7.37 -10.01 -10.79
CA VAL A 180 -6.75 -11.19 -10.17
C VAL A 180 -6.99 -11.16 -8.66
N ASP A 181 -7.60 -12.21 -8.12
CA ASP A 181 -8.04 -12.27 -6.73
C ASP A 181 -7.02 -12.92 -5.77
N GLY A 182 -5.78 -13.10 -6.20
CA GLY A 182 -4.71 -13.68 -5.39
C GLY A 182 -3.50 -14.08 -6.20
N VAL A 183 -2.67 -14.96 -5.66
CA VAL A 183 -1.48 -15.52 -6.30
C VAL A 183 -1.78 -16.95 -6.76
N TYR A 184 -1.38 -17.26 -7.97
CA TYR A 184 -1.59 -18.58 -8.60
C TYR A 184 -0.25 -19.23 -8.92
N ASP A 185 -0.25 -20.55 -9.06
CA ASP A 185 0.91 -21.34 -9.50
C ASP A 185 1.28 -21.09 -10.96
N SER A 186 0.33 -20.64 -11.77
CA SER A 186 0.47 -20.27 -13.16
C SER A 186 -0.51 -19.14 -13.52
N ASP A 187 -0.38 -18.56 -14.71
CA ASP A 187 -1.26 -17.46 -15.15
C ASP A 187 -2.70 -17.96 -15.38
N PRO A 188 -3.69 -17.61 -14.56
CA PRO A 188 -5.06 -18.09 -14.69
C PRO A 188 -5.75 -17.64 -15.98
N LYS A 189 -5.24 -16.59 -16.65
CA LYS A 189 -5.74 -16.15 -17.95
C LYS A 189 -5.30 -17.07 -19.10
N LYS A 190 -4.23 -17.84 -18.89
CA LYS A 190 -3.65 -18.75 -19.89
C LYS A 190 -3.89 -20.23 -19.55
N ASN A 191 -3.97 -20.53 -18.26
CA ASN A 191 -4.19 -21.88 -17.76
C ASN A 191 -5.46 -21.92 -16.90
N PRO A 192 -6.56 -22.50 -17.39
CA PRO A 192 -7.80 -22.63 -16.62
C PRO A 192 -7.67 -23.51 -15.36
N ASP A 193 -6.64 -24.38 -15.32
CA ASP A 193 -6.37 -25.27 -14.19
C ASP A 193 -5.42 -24.64 -13.16
N ALA A 194 -5.10 -23.34 -13.29
CA ALA A 194 -4.26 -22.63 -12.34
C ALA A 194 -4.85 -22.67 -10.93
N VAL A 195 -4.03 -23.06 -9.96
CA VAL A 195 -4.44 -23.19 -8.55
C VAL A 195 -4.03 -21.94 -7.78
N LYS A 196 -5.02 -21.33 -7.11
CA LYS A 196 -4.78 -20.19 -6.23
C LYS A 196 -4.21 -20.67 -4.89
N PHE A 197 -3.24 -19.91 -4.36
CA PHE A 197 -2.71 -20.12 -3.02
C PHE A 197 -3.51 -19.31 -2.00
N ASP A 198 -3.87 -19.89 -0.87
CA ASP A 198 -4.43 -19.17 0.26
C ASP A 198 -3.32 -18.45 1.05
N ALA A 199 -2.16 -19.08 1.19
CA ALA A 199 -0.99 -18.53 1.86
C ALA A 199 0.31 -19.05 1.22
N LEU A 200 1.34 -18.21 1.25
CA LEU A 200 2.69 -18.50 0.74
C LEU A 200 3.74 -17.99 1.72
N GLU A 201 4.90 -18.65 1.76
CA GLU A 201 6.09 -18.08 2.38
C GLU A 201 6.82 -17.14 1.43
N TYR A 202 7.52 -16.12 1.96
CA TYR A 202 8.34 -15.23 1.12
C TYR A 202 9.39 -16.02 0.33
N SER A 203 10.00 -17.03 0.95
CA SER A 203 10.98 -17.92 0.31
C SER A 203 10.40 -18.71 -0.87
N GLU A 204 9.15 -19.15 -0.78
CA GLU A 204 8.44 -19.81 -1.89
C GLU A 204 8.18 -18.83 -3.03
N VAL A 205 7.75 -17.60 -2.73
CA VAL A 205 7.53 -16.57 -3.74
C VAL A 205 8.80 -16.30 -4.53
N LEU A 206 9.94 -16.14 -3.82
CA LEU A 206 11.24 -15.87 -4.45
C LEU A 206 11.75 -17.07 -5.24
N SER A 207 11.78 -18.27 -4.65
CA SER A 207 12.35 -19.47 -5.28
C SER A 207 11.57 -19.94 -6.49
N ARG A 208 10.23 -19.79 -6.47
CA ARG A 208 9.34 -20.19 -7.56
C ARG A 208 9.12 -19.06 -8.58
N GLY A 209 9.63 -17.85 -8.33
CA GLY A 209 9.44 -16.69 -9.20
C GLY A 209 7.98 -16.27 -9.38
N LEU A 210 7.15 -16.44 -8.33
CA LEU A 210 5.72 -16.11 -8.39
C LEU A 210 5.50 -14.59 -8.53
N LYS A 211 4.54 -14.20 -9.35
CA LYS A 211 4.26 -12.79 -9.68
C LYS A 211 3.40 -12.11 -8.61
N VAL A 212 3.93 -11.99 -7.41
CA VAL A 212 3.33 -11.20 -6.31
C VAL A 212 3.72 -9.73 -6.45
N ALA A 213 5.00 -9.46 -6.28
CA ALA A 213 5.67 -8.17 -6.37
C ALA A 213 7.09 -8.41 -6.95
N ASP A 214 7.88 -7.35 -7.12
CA ASP A 214 9.28 -7.57 -7.49
C ASP A 214 10.09 -8.17 -6.32
N ALA A 215 11.22 -8.84 -6.67
CA ALA A 215 12.03 -9.56 -5.69
C ALA A 215 12.57 -8.66 -4.58
N THR A 216 12.86 -7.39 -4.88
CA THR A 216 13.35 -6.42 -3.90
C THR A 216 12.29 -6.13 -2.84
N ALA A 217 11.02 -5.93 -3.25
CA ALA A 217 9.91 -5.74 -2.34
C ALA A 217 9.69 -6.96 -1.45
N ILE A 218 9.71 -8.17 -2.04
CA ILE A 218 9.54 -9.43 -1.29
C ILE A 218 10.67 -9.62 -0.27
N SER A 219 11.94 -9.41 -0.67
CA SER A 219 13.09 -9.55 0.24
C SER A 219 13.02 -8.55 1.39
N LEU A 220 12.65 -7.29 1.10
CA LEU A 220 12.52 -6.25 2.13
C LEU A 220 11.41 -6.60 3.14
N CYS A 221 10.28 -7.10 2.66
CA CYS A 221 9.18 -7.54 3.54
C CYS A 221 9.56 -8.79 4.34
N MET A 222 10.29 -9.73 3.75
CA MET A 222 10.79 -10.94 4.42
C MET A 222 11.72 -10.59 5.58
N ASP A 223 12.73 -9.75 5.34
CA ASP A 223 13.74 -9.36 6.33
C ASP A 223 13.11 -8.62 7.53
N ASN A 224 12.02 -7.89 7.29
CA ASN A 224 11.33 -7.09 8.30
C ASN A 224 9.99 -7.70 8.75
N LYS A 225 9.63 -8.89 8.28
CA LYS A 225 8.41 -9.62 8.64
C LYS A 225 7.11 -8.85 8.42
N VAL A 226 7.04 -8.06 7.35
CA VAL A 226 5.84 -7.30 6.97
C VAL A 226 4.96 -8.15 6.06
N PRO A 227 3.78 -8.62 6.50
CA PRO A 227 2.89 -9.43 5.68
C PRO A 227 2.40 -8.68 4.44
N ILE A 228 2.18 -9.42 3.35
CA ILE A 228 1.58 -8.91 2.11
C ILE A 228 0.30 -9.69 1.84
N LEU A 229 -0.84 -9.01 1.77
CA LEU A 229 -2.11 -9.60 1.32
C LEU A 229 -2.37 -9.17 -0.13
N VAL A 230 -2.43 -10.14 -1.04
CA VAL A 230 -2.76 -9.91 -2.46
C VAL A 230 -4.22 -10.23 -2.70
N PHE A 231 -4.99 -9.28 -3.22
CA PHE A 231 -6.43 -9.45 -3.42
C PHE A 231 -6.95 -8.67 -4.64
N GLU A 232 -8.17 -8.99 -5.09
CA GLU A 232 -8.85 -8.25 -6.16
C GLU A 232 -9.32 -6.89 -5.64
N LEU A 233 -8.80 -5.81 -6.28
CA LEU A 233 -9.05 -4.45 -5.85
C LEU A 233 -10.49 -3.97 -6.13
N LEU A 234 -10.99 -4.26 -7.33
CA LEU A 234 -12.24 -3.67 -7.81
C LEU A 234 -13.49 -4.45 -7.40
N ALA A 235 -13.34 -5.56 -6.67
CA ALA A 235 -14.48 -6.23 -6.06
C ALA A 235 -14.96 -5.43 -4.85
N GLU A 236 -16.23 -5.05 -4.86
CA GLU A 236 -16.86 -4.20 -3.84
C GLU A 236 -16.65 -4.73 -2.41
N GLY A 237 -16.22 -3.84 -1.51
CA GLY A 237 -15.98 -4.13 -0.11
C GLY A 237 -14.65 -4.84 0.19
N ASN A 238 -13.85 -5.19 -0.82
CA ASN A 238 -12.62 -5.96 -0.59
C ASN A 238 -11.56 -5.19 0.19
N ILE A 239 -11.46 -3.86 0.08
CA ILE A 239 -10.55 -3.07 0.91
C ILE A 239 -10.96 -3.20 2.39
N ALA A 240 -12.25 -3.10 2.70
CA ALA A 240 -12.75 -3.25 4.06
C ALA A 240 -12.52 -4.66 4.61
N ARG A 241 -12.74 -5.69 3.81
CA ARG A 241 -12.48 -7.09 4.18
C ARG A 241 -10.99 -7.34 4.44
N ALA A 242 -10.11 -6.76 3.60
CA ALA A 242 -8.66 -6.85 3.75
C ALA A 242 -8.18 -6.24 5.08
N VAL A 243 -8.59 -5.02 5.42
CA VAL A 243 -8.18 -4.37 6.68
C VAL A 243 -8.75 -5.07 7.93
N LYS A 244 -9.91 -5.72 7.81
CA LYS A 244 -10.51 -6.52 8.88
C LYS A 244 -9.83 -7.88 9.07
N GLY A 245 -8.93 -8.26 8.17
CA GLY A 245 -8.20 -9.54 8.23
C GLY A 245 -9.04 -10.74 7.79
N GLU A 246 -10.08 -10.52 6.97
CA GLU A 246 -10.85 -11.61 6.40
C GLU A 246 -10.00 -12.44 5.44
N LYS A 247 -10.30 -13.74 5.33
CA LYS A 247 -9.62 -14.66 4.41
C LYS A 247 -10.03 -14.38 2.97
N ILE A 248 -9.43 -13.36 2.38
CA ILE A 248 -9.55 -13.04 0.97
C ILE A 248 -8.17 -13.07 0.31
N GLY A 249 -8.11 -13.41 -0.95
CA GLY A 249 -6.86 -13.38 -1.70
C GLY A 249 -5.80 -14.39 -1.23
N THR A 250 -4.53 -13.98 -1.28
CA THR A 250 -3.36 -14.76 -0.87
C THR A 250 -2.52 -13.98 0.13
N LEU A 251 -2.27 -14.58 1.30
CA LEU A 251 -1.38 -14.02 2.31
C LEU A 251 0.06 -14.48 2.08
N VAL A 252 1.00 -13.55 1.94
CA VAL A 252 2.45 -13.82 1.90
C VAL A 252 3.06 -13.38 3.22
N SER A 253 3.63 -14.32 3.99
CA SER A 253 4.22 -14.08 5.30
C SER A 253 5.23 -15.16 5.67
N ASP A 254 5.91 -15.03 6.81
CA ASP A 254 6.64 -16.15 7.40
C ASP A 254 5.69 -17.16 8.08
N GLN A 255 6.20 -18.34 8.47
CA GLN A 255 5.38 -19.39 9.09
C GLN A 255 4.75 -18.95 10.42
N SER A 256 5.40 -18.05 11.15
CA SER A 256 4.95 -17.61 12.47
C SER A 256 3.70 -16.72 12.41
N THR A 257 3.41 -16.13 11.26
CA THR A 257 2.26 -15.24 11.08
C THR A 257 1.00 -15.98 10.61
N ARG A 258 1.10 -17.30 10.37
CA ARG A 258 -0.03 -18.15 9.88
C ARG A 258 -0.91 -18.73 11.01
N ALA A 259 -0.55 -18.51 12.28
CA ALA A 259 -1.22 -19.08 13.45
C ALA A 259 -2.41 -18.24 13.96
#